data_3bd2ad05b0594a9a9f1529f773700694
#
_entry.id   3bd2ad05b0594a9a9f1529f773700694
#
_cell.length_a   1.000
_cell.length_b   1.000
_cell.length_c   1.000
_cell.angle_alpha   90.00
_cell.angle_beta   90.00
_cell.angle_gamma   90.00
#
_symmetry.space_group_name_H-M   'P 1'
#
loop_
_entity.id
_entity.type
_entity.pdbx_description
1 polymer ?
#
loop_
_entity_poly.entity_id
_entity_poly.type
_entity_poly.pdbx_seq_one_letter_code
_entity_poly.pdbx_strand_id
1 'polypeptide(L)'
;YSYVDKQKNTVVRKQGNLGTCWATAALTALETSLMPEENYYFSADHMSLNNSFNLEQYEGGSSTMSTAYLLAWQGPVLEADDPYGDGETNPDLQAVKHVQEIQMLESKDLQKIKEMVYKYGGVQTSLYTIMQNTFDYSKYYNEKTNSYCYVGTEKPNHDVVIIGWDDNYPKENFRADIESDGAFICQNSWGTKFGDNGIFYVSYYDSNIGMHNIVY
;
A
#
# COMPACT_ATOMS: atom_id res chain seq x y z
N TYR A 1 -4.24 16.86 4.13
CA TYR A 1 -3.62 16.66 2.81
C TYR A 1 -4.00 15.30 2.26
N SER A 2 -4.45 15.22 1.02
CA SER A 2 -4.86 13.96 0.40
C SER A 2 -4.54 13.94 -1.10
N TYR A 3 -4.07 12.80 -1.61
CA TYR A 3 -3.90 12.58 -3.05
C TYR A 3 -5.24 12.52 -3.78
N VAL A 4 -6.29 12.07 -3.13
CA VAL A 4 -7.64 12.08 -3.70
C VAL A 4 -8.04 13.51 -4.08
N ASP A 5 -7.85 14.46 -3.14
CA ASP A 5 -8.15 15.89 -3.39
C ASP A 5 -7.23 16.51 -4.44
N LYS A 6 -6.03 15.96 -4.64
CA LYS A 6 -5.04 16.42 -5.60
C LYS A 6 -5.09 15.66 -6.93
N GLN A 7 -5.98 14.68 -7.07
CA GLN A 7 -6.06 13.81 -8.24
C GLN A 7 -4.73 13.09 -8.56
N LYS A 8 -4.01 12.70 -7.53
CA LYS A 8 -2.73 11.97 -7.59
C LYS A 8 -2.84 10.50 -7.16
N ASN A 9 -4.04 10.04 -6.81
CA ASN A 9 -4.27 8.64 -6.47
C ASN A 9 -4.39 7.81 -7.75
N THR A 10 -3.85 6.62 -7.69
CA THR A 10 -3.89 5.66 -8.81
C THR A 10 -5.11 4.76 -8.75
N VAL A 11 -5.22 3.86 -9.73
CA VAL A 11 -6.28 2.84 -9.75
C VAL A 11 -6.20 1.97 -8.49
N VAL A 12 -7.34 1.78 -7.84
CA VAL A 12 -7.45 0.89 -6.68
C VAL A 12 -7.47 -0.56 -7.14
N ARG A 13 -6.43 -1.30 -6.79
CA ARG A 13 -6.29 -2.71 -7.13
C ARG A 13 -7.20 -3.61 -6.31
N LYS A 14 -7.47 -4.81 -6.84
CA LYS A 14 -8.17 -5.86 -6.13
C LYS A 14 -7.31 -7.14 -6.17
N GLN A 15 -6.52 -7.37 -5.10
CA GLN A 15 -5.66 -8.54 -5.00
C GLN A 15 -6.41 -9.89 -4.93
N GLY A 16 -7.69 -9.89 -4.57
CA GLY A 16 -8.47 -11.13 -4.42
C GLY A 16 -7.94 -11.99 -3.26
N ASN A 17 -7.79 -13.29 -3.52
CA ASN A 17 -7.35 -14.27 -2.53
C ASN A 17 -5.81 -14.49 -2.54
N LEU A 18 -5.09 -13.74 -3.34
CA LEU A 18 -3.64 -13.85 -3.45
C LEU A 18 -2.93 -13.03 -2.36
N GLY A 19 -1.78 -13.48 -1.92
CA GLY A 19 -0.94 -12.80 -0.93
C GLY A 19 -0.06 -11.69 -1.54
N THR A 20 -0.60 -10.89 -2.46
CA THR A 20 0.17 -9.92 -3.28
C THR A 20 0.08 -8.48 -2.77
N CYS A 21 -0.37 -8.25 -1.54
CA CYS A 21 -0.47 -6.90 -0.97
C CYS A 21 0.86 -6.14 -1.02
N TRP A 22 1.98 -6.79 -0.79
CA TRP A 22 3.32 -6.22 -0.86
C TRP A 22 3.66 -5.69 -2.26
N ALA A 23 3.30 -6.43 -3.32
CA ALA A 23 3.53 -6.03 -4.71
C ALA A 23 2.57 -4.91 -5.14
N THR A 24 1.27 -5.05 -4.82
CA THR A 24 0.26 -4.03 -5.12
C THR A 24 0.56 -2.70 -4.44
N ALA A 25 1.00 -2.72 -3.17
CA ALA A 25 1.36 -1.51 -2.44
C ALA A 25 2.63 -0.86 -3.01
N ALA A 26 3.67 -1.64 -3.33
CA ALA A 26 4.89 -1.11 -3.93
C ALA A 26 4.61 -0.42 -5.27
N LEU A 27 3.85 -1.07 -6.16
CA LEU A 27 3.50 -0.50 -7.46
C LEU A 27 2.60 0.73 -7.33
N THR A 28 1.63 0.71 -6.43
CA THR A 28 0.80 1.89 -6.14
C THR A 28 1.64 3.07 -5.65
N ALA A 29 2.59 2.83 -4.74
CA ALA A 29 3.51 3.88 -4.27
C ALA A 29 4.35 4.44 -5.41
N LEU A 30 4.96 3.57 -6.23
CA LEU A 30 5.73 3.96 -7.41
C LEU A 30 4.89 4.74 -8.43
N GLU A 31 3.68 4.32 -8.74
CA GLU A 31 2.78 5.02 -9.65
C GLU A 31 2.48 6.44 -9.17
N THR A 32 2.19 6.61 -7.88
CA THR A 32 1.93 7.93 -7.31
C THR A 32 3.15 8.85 -7.33
N SER A 33 4.37 8.30 -7.31
CA SER A 33 5.60 9.09 -7.40
C SER A 33 5.84 9.68 -8.80
N LEU A 34 5.23 9.07 -9.82
CA LEU A 34 5.30 9.54 -11.22
C LEU A 34 4.20 10.54 -11.55
N MET A 35 3.14 10.61 -10.77
CA MET A 35 2.00 11.51 -11.00
C MET A 35 2.28 12.94 -10.51
N PRO A 36 1.71 13.97 -11.16
CA PRO A 36 0.77 13.90 -12.28
C PRO A 36 1.44 13.86 -13.66
N GLU A 37 2.76 13.93 -13.74
CA GLU A 37 3.51 14.06 -14.99
C GLU A 37 3.36 12.82 -15.86
N GLU A 38 3.32 11.66 -15.24
CA GLU A 38 3.16 10.37 -15.92
C GLU A 38 2.12 9.52 -15.17
N ASN A 39 1.27 8.85 -15.92
CA ASN A 39 0.23 7.99 -15.36
C ASN A 39 0.42 6.56 -15.87
N TYR A 40 0.85 5.68 -14.97
CA TYR A 40 1.10 4.27 -15.26
C TYR A 40 0.18 3.37 -14.43
N TYR A 41 -0.04 2.17 -14.96
CA TYR A 41 -0.64 1.07 -14.25
C TYR A 41 0.22 -0.18 -14.47
N PHE A 42 0.97 -0.56 -13.45
CA PHE A 42 1.98 -1.62 -13.52
C PHE A 42 1.42 -2.98 -13.09
N SER A 43 1.98 -4.05 -13.67
CA SER A 43 1.58 -5.41 -13.41
C SER A 43 2.05 -5.92 -12.04
N ALA A 44 1.09 -6.28 -11.20
CA ALA A 44 1.37 -6.97 -9.95
C ALA A 44 1.62 -8.47 -10.16
N ASP A 45 1.10 -9.08 -11.22
CA ASP A 45 1.42 -10.47 -11.59
C ASP A 45 2.89 -10.59 -11.97
N HIS A 46 3.39 -9.75 -12.87
CA HIS A 46 4.79 -9.79 -13.25
C HIS A 46 5.73 -9.64 -12.04
N MET A 47 5.46 -8.70 -11.13
CA MET A 47 6.27 -8.53 -9.92
C MET A 47 6.20 -9.75 -9.00
N SER A 48 5.02 -10.32 -8.80
CA SER A 48 4.83 -11.43 -7.87
C SER A 48 5.25 -12.79 -8.42
N LEU A 49 5.26 -12.97 -9.73
CA LEU A 49 5.66 -14.22 -10.41
C LEU A 49 7.11 -14.20 -10.93
N ASN A 50 7.66 -13.03 -11.29
CA ASN A 50 9.00 -12.86 -11.87
C ASN A 50 10.02 -12.20 -10.94
N ASN A 51 9.89 -12.37 -9.65
CA ASN A 51 10.92 -11.93 -8.71
C ASN A 51 11.95 -13.04 -8.47
N SER A 52 13.05 -12.71 -7.79
CA SER A 52 14.14 -13.65 -7.51
C SER A 52 13.91 -14.55 -6.30
N PHE A 53 12.69 -14.56 -5.75
CA PHE A 53 12.32 -15.36 -4.58
C PHE A 53 11.44 -16.54 -5.01
N ASN A 54 11.56 -17.65 -4.31
CA ASN A 54 10.81 -18.87 -4.60
C ASN A 54 9.60 -18.99 -3.68
N LEU A 55 8.63 -18.06 -3.85
CA LEU A 55 7.37 -18.04 -3.13
C LEU A 55 6.21 -17.98 -4.13
N GLU A 56 5.20 -18.76 -3.88
CA GLU A 56 3.96 -18.71 -4.64
C GLU A 56 3.14 -17.46 -4.26
N GLN A 57 2.35 -16.93 -5.19
CA GLN A 57 1.55 -15.72 -4.95
C GLN A 57 0.65 -15.80 -3.72
N TYR A 58 0.13 -16.98 -3.38
CA TYR A 58 -0.75 -17.18 -2.21
C TYR A 58 0.00 -17.22 -0.88
N GLU A 59 1.32 -17.45 -0.90
CA GLU A 59 2.14 -17.53 0.32
C GLU A 59 2.45 -16.15 0.92
N GLY A 60 2.18 -15.09 0.16
CA GLY A 60 2.52 -13.74 0.56
C GLY A 60 3.91 -13.31 0.10
N GLY A 61 4.43 -12.27 0.73
CA GLY A 61 5.73 -11.70 0.42
C GLY A 61 6.03 -10.51 1.33
N SER A 62 7.02 -9.73 0.93
CA SER A 62 7.43 -8.54 1.69
C SER A 62 7.99 -7.45 0.77
N SER A 63 8.15 -6.26 1.31
CA SER A 63 8.79 -5.13 0.62
C SER A 63 10.24 -5.42 0.19
N THR A 64 10.91 -6.42 0.78
CA THR A 64 12.22 -6.88 0.32
C THR A 64 12.14 -7.44 -1.11
N MET A 65 11.05 -8.14 -1.42
CA MET A 65 10.85 -8.74 -2.76
C MET A 65 10.59 -7.65 -3.80
N SER A 66 9.72 -6.67 -3.51
CA SER A 66 9.48 -5.53 -4.41
C SER A 66 10.74 -4.67 -4.61
N THR A 67 11.50 -4.43 -3.54
CA THR A 67 12.76 -3.70 -3.60
C THR A 67 13.77 -4.41 -4.48
N ALA A 68 13.96 -5.73 -4.30
CA ALA A 68 14.90 -6.52 -5.11
C ALA A 68 14.48 -6.53 -6.59
N TYR A 69 13.20 -6.76 -6.88
CA TYR A 69 12.66 -6.75 -8.24
C TYR A 69 12.87 -5.40 -8.96
N LEU A 70 12.54 -4.30 -8.29
CA LEU A 70 12.65 -2.96 -8.87
C LEU A 70 14.10 -2.50 -9.05
N LEU A 71 14.97 -2.74 -8.06
CA LEU A 71 16.40 -2.36 -8.15
C LEU A 71 17.21 -3.25 -9.09
N ALA A 72 16.77 -4.50 -9.31
CA ALA A 72 17.36 -5.37 -10.34
C ALA A 72 16.86 -5.06 -11.75
N TRP A 73 15.94 -4.11 -11.91
CA TRP A 73 15.31 -3.72 -13.18
C TRP A 73 14.59 -4.88 -13.90
N GLN A 74 14.08 -5.83 -13.12
CA GLN A 74 13.23 -6.90 -13.64
C GLN A 74 11.86 -6.39 -14.12
N GLY A 75 11.47 -5.22 -13.66
CA GLY A 75 10.31 -4.41 -14.01
C GLY A 75 10.46 -2.99 -13.44
N PRO A 76 9.36 -2.19 -13.39
CA PRO A 76 7.97 -2.60 -13.63
C PRO A 76 7.64 -2.74 -15.10
N VAL A 77 6.68 -3.62 -15.40
CA VAL A 77 6.03 -3.75 -16.71
C VAL A 77 4.58 -3.30 -16.63
N LEU A 78 3.93 -3.07 -17.77
CA LEU A 78 2.54 -2.60 -17.79
C LEU A 78 1.56 -3.73 -17.47
N GLU A 79 0.48 -3.42 -16.77
CA GLU A 79 -0.65 -4.33 -16.52
C GLU A 79 -1.28 -4.85 -17.81
N ALA A 80 -1.28 -4.04 -18.89
CA ALA A 80 -1.81 -4.44 -20.18
C ALA A 80 -0.99 -5.53 -20.87
N ASP A 81 0.29 -5.66 -20.54
CA ASP A 81 1.21 -6.63 -21.13
C ASP A 81 1.30 -7.93 -20.29
N ASP A 82 0.93 -7.86 -19.02
CA ASP A 82 0.95 -8.98 -18.06
C ASP A 82 -0.19 -8.78 -17.06
N PRO A 83 -1.43 -9.19 -17.42
CA PRO A 83 -2.64 -8.90 -16.63
C PRO A 83 -2.72 -9.68 -15.33
N TYR A 84 -3.24 -9.05 -14.28
CA TYR A 84 -3.34 -9.62 -12.95
C TYR A 84 -4.38 -10.74 -12.83
N GLY A 85 -3.97 -11.87 -12.26
CA GLY A 85 -4.86 -12.89 -11.69
C GLY A 85 -5.10 -14.09 -12.60
N ASP A 86 -4.40 -14.23 -13.72
CA ASP A 86 -4.43 -15.42 -14.55
C ASP A 86 -3.38 -16.47 -14.15
N GLY A 87 -2.41 -16.08 -13.30
CA GLY A 87 -1.33 -16.93 -12.81
C GLY A 87 -0.27 -17.23 -13.88
N GLU A 88 -0.30 -16.50 -14.98
CA GLU A 88 0.68 -16.58 -16.07
C GLU A 88 1.53 -15.31 -16.10
N THR A 89 2.74 -15.40 -16.59
CA THR A 89 3.62 -14.25 -16.72
C THR A 89 4.59 -14.41 -17.88
N ASN A 90 5.00 -13.30 -18.47
CA ASN A 90 6.02 -13.29 -19.52
C ASN A 90 7.34 -12.70 -18.98
N PRO A 91 8.33 -13.53 -18.63
CA PRO A 91 9.60 -13.09 -18.07
C PRO A 91 10.49 -12.31 -19.06
N ASP A 92 10.15 -12.31 -20.34
CA ASP A 92 10.91 -11.61 -21.39
C ASP A 92 10.49 -10.13 -21.56
N LEU A 93 9.45 -9.70 -20.85
CA LEU A 93 9.02 -8.31 -20.86
C LEU A 93 10.10 -7.39 -20.28
N GLN A 94 10.27 -6.25 -20.92
CA GLN A 94 11.28 -5.28 -20.50
C GLN A 94 10.66 -4.24 -19.55
N ALA A 95 11.43 -3.87 -18.53
CA ALA A 95 11.04 -2.80 -17.62
C ALA A 95 10.78 -1.49 -18.40
N VAL A 96 9.63 -0.87 -18.13
CA VAL A 96 9.26 0.43 -18.75
C VAL A 96 9.79 1.62 -17.96
N LYS A 97 10.21 1.39 -16.73
CA LYS A 97 10.90 2.34 -15.85
C LYS A 97 12.04 1.64 -15.10
N HIS A 98 13.06 2.39 -14.75
CA HIS A 98 14.18 1.88 -13.96
C HIS A 98 14.25 2.62 -12.64
N VAL A 99 13.86 1.96 -11.56
CA VAL A 99 14.00 2.50 -10.21
C VAL A 99 15.48 2.54 -9.83
N GLN A 100 15.98 3.70 -9.42
CA GLN A 100 17.39 3.91 -9.11
C GLN A 100 17.65 4.08 -7.62
N GLU A 101 16.64 4.49 -6.86
CA GLU A 101 16.73 4.69 -5.44
C GLU A 101 15.42 4.28 -4.76
N ILE A 102 15.54 3.62 -3.62
CA ILE A 102 14.43 3.31 -2.73
C ILE A 102 14.84 3.75 -1.34
N GLN A 103 13.98 4.50 -0.65
CA GLN A 103 14.25 5.00 0.68
C GLN A 103 13.44 4.24 1.72
N MET A 104 14.12 3.73 2.75
CA MET A 104 13.49 3.16 3.93
C MET A 104 13.49 4.21 5.03
N LEU A 105 12.30 4.57 5.53
CA LEU A 105 12.17 5.59 6.57
C LEU A 105 12.22 4.97 7.95
N GLU A 106 12.66 5.75 8.93
CA GLU A 106 12.64 5.33 10.33
C GLU A 106 11.22 5.02 10.80
N SER A 107 11.15 4.03 11.68
CA SER A 107 9.90 3.59 12.28
C SER A 107 9.22 4.72 13.06
N LYS A 108 7.93 4.91 12.81
CA LYS A 108 7.08 5.90 13.50
C LYS A 108 7.52 7.36 13.37
N ASP A 109 8.38 7.69 12.41
CA ASP A 109 8.64 9.10 12.07
C ASP A 109 7.49 9.66 11.23
N LEU A 110 6.40 10.05 11.90
CA LEU A 110 5.19 10.55 11.24
C LEU A 110 5.45 11.80 10.41
N GLN A 111 6.36 12.67 10.86
CA GLN A 111 6.69 13.91 10.15
C GLN A 111 7.46 13.59 8.86
N LYS A 112 8.40 12.67 8.92
CA LYS A 112 9.15 12.24 7.74
C LYS A 112 8.24 11.53 6.73
N ILE A 113 7.32 10.68 7.20
CA ILE A 113 6.33 10.04 6.34
C ILE A 113 5.49 11.09 5.61
N LYS A 114 4.95 12.09 6.32
CA LYS A 114 4.18 13.20 5.72
C LYS A 114 5.00 14.00 4.71
N GLU A 115 6.26 14.29 5.05
CA GLU A 115 7.19 14.98 4.14
C GLU A 115 7.37 14.20 2.83
N MET A 116 7.58 12.88 2.93
CA MET A 116 7.80 12.03 1.75
C MET A 116 6.54 11.91 0.89
N VAL A 117 5.37 11.73 1.51
CA VAL A 117 4.07 11.76 0.81
C VAL A 117 3.87 13.10 0.10
N TYR A 118 4.25 14.21 0.72
CA TYR A 118 4.09 15.53 0.10
C TYR A 118 5.01 15.77 -1.09
N LYS A 119 6.29 15.36 -0.96
CA LYS A 119 7.35 15.70 -1.92
C LYS A 119 7.47 14.71 -3.07
N TYR A 120 7.25 13.42 -2.83
CA TYR A 120 7.59 12.36 -3.77
C TYR A 120 6.37 11.56 -4.21
N GLY A 121 5.89 10.68 -3.37
CA GLY A 121 4.82 9.75 -3.71
C GLY A 121 4.25 9.08 -2.46
N GLY A 122 3.28 8.18 -2.65
CA GLY A 122 2.76 7.39 -1.57
C GLY A 122 3.84 6.58 -0.87
N VAL A 123 3.66 6.34 0.41
CA VAL A 123 4.58 5.56 1.23
C VAL A 123 3.96 4.20 1.51
N GLN A 124 4.59 3.13 1.01
CA GLN A 124 4.20 1.77 1.39
C GLN A 124 4.44 1.57 2.88
N THR A 125 3.47 1.03 3.58
CA THR A 125 3.54 0.71 5.00
C THR A 125 2.79 -0.56 5.32
N SER A 126 2.99 -1.10 6.51
CA SER A 126 2.40 -2.38 6.90
C SER A 126 1.40 -2.23 8.04
N LEU A 127 0.38 -3.08 8.05
CA LEU A 127 -0.65 -3.20 9.09
C LEU A 127 -0.77 -4.64 9.59
N TYR A 128 -1.23 -4.82 10.83
CA TYR A 128 -1.85 -6.07 11.23
C TYR A 128 -3.33 -6.04 10.86
N THR A 129 -3.85 -7.12 10.28
CA THR A 129 -5.27 -7.22 9.95
C THR A 129 -5.73 -8.66 10.06
N ILE A 130 -6.96 -8.86 10.57
CA ILE A 130 -7.68 -10.12 10.50
C ILE A 130 -8.67 -10.14 9.33
N MET A 131 -8.64 -9.09 8.54
CA MET A 131 -9.43 -8.95 7.33
C MET A 131 -8.94 -9.90 6.25
N GLN A 132 -9.87 -10.44 5.49
CA GLN A 132 -9.57 -11.14 4.24
C GLN A 132 -10.50 -10.64 3.14
N ASN A 133 -9.88 -10.08 2.11
CA ASN A 133 -10.43 -9.91 0.76
C ASN A 133 -11.42 -8.80 0.46
N THR A 134 -12.24 -8.26 1.36
CA THR A 134 -13.17 -7.17 1.00
C THR A 134 -13.87 -6.51 2.16
N PHE A 135 -14.01 -7.19 3.27
CA PHE A 135 -14.72 -6.67 4.44
C PHE A 135 -13.93 -6.98 5.70
N ASP A 136 -13.81 -5.98 6.55
CA ASP A 136 -13.34 -6.20 7.89
C ASP A 136 -14.53 -6.18 8.85
N TYR A 137 -14.85 -7.36 9.36
CA TYR A 137 -15.79 -7.50 10.47
C TYR A 137 -15.07 -7.47 11.82
N SER A 138 -13.79 -7.07 11.83
CA SER A 138 -13.03 -7.01 13.05
C SER A 138 -13.51 -5.89 13.96
N LYS A 139 -13.20 -6.04 15.24
CA LYS A 139 -13.42 -4.98 16.23
C LYS A 139 -12.52 -3.75 16.03
N TYR A 140 -11.59 -3.79 15.08
CA TYR A 140 -10.62 -2.72 14.81
C TYR A 140 -11.05 -1.78 13.70
N TYR A 141 -11.99 -2.21 12.84
CA TYR A 141 -12.49 -1.42 11.73
C TYR A 141 -13.87 -0.85 12.01
N ASN A 142 -14.07 0.42 11.75
CA ASN A 142 -15.37 1.10 11.80
C ASN A 142 -15.85 1.40 10.39
N GLU A 143 -16.81 0.60 9.90
CA GLU A 143 -17.38 0.75 8.56
C GLU A 143 -18.09 2.09 8.33
N LYS A 144 -18.61 2.71 9.39
CA LYS A 144 -19.35 3.97 9.26
C LYS A 144 -18.44 5.17 8.95
N THR A 145 -17.20 5.08 9.38
CA THR A 145 -16.20 6.14 9.25
C THR A 145 -15.00 5.71 8.39
N ASN A 146 -15.02 4.47 7.87
CA ASN A 146 -13.93 3.87 7.13
C ASN A 146 -12.58 3.99 7.87
N SER A 147 -12.58 3.74 9.17
CA SER A 147 -11.42 3.96 10.02
C SER A 147 -10.95 2.69 10.71
N TYR A 148 -9.64 2.55 10.84
CA TYR A 148 -8.96 1.39 11.38
C TYR A 148 -7.94 1.79 12.46
N CYS A 149 -7.93 1.06 13.57
CA CYS A 149 -6.89 1.19 14.57
C CYS A 149 -6.74 -0.13 15.34
N TYR A 150 -5.58 -0.74 15.20
CA TYR A 150 -5.16 -1.89 16.00
C TYR A 150 -4.13 -1.44 17.05
N VAL A 151 -4.43 -1.69 18.31
CA VAL A 151 -3.49 -1.48 19.42
C VAL A 151 -3.18 -2.84 20.05
N GLY A 152 -1.94 -3.30 19.88
CA GLY A 152 -1.53 -4.62 20.33
C GLY A 152 -0.11 -5.01 19.92
N THR A 153 0.21 -6.29 20.05
CA THR A 153 1.57 -6.84 19.86
C THR A 153 1.70 -7.75 18.63
N GLU A 154 0.61 -7.94 17.88
CA GLU A 154 0.66 -8.74 16.67
C GLU A 154 1.53 -8.09 15.59
N LYS A 155 2.25 -8.93 14.87
CA LYS A 155 3.09 -8.48 13.76
C LYS A 155 2.24 -8.10 12.55
N PRO A 156 2.69 -7.13 11.74
CA PRO A 156 2.01 -6.77 10.51
C PRO A 156 1.96 -7.97 9.54
N ASN A 157 0.88 -8.06 8.78
CA ASN A 157 0.63 -9.12 7.81
C ASN A 157 -0.03 -8.62 6.52
N HIS A 158 -0.15 -7.29 6.36
CA HIS A 158 -0.78 -6.66 5.21
C HIS A 158 -0.10 -5.34 4.89
N ASP A 159 0.08 -5.04 3.61
CA ASP A 159 0.67 -3.79 3.14
C ASP A 159 -0.38 -2.90 2.47
N VAL A 160 -0.27 -1.60 2.75
CA VAL A 160 -1.09 -0.52 2.19
C VAL A 160 -0.20 0.66 1.81
N VAL A 161 -0.78 1.69 1.19
CA VAL A 161 -0.04 2.89 0.81
C VAL A 161 -0.62 4.12 1.50
N ILE A 162 0.21 4.83 2.24
CA ILE A 162 -0.14 6.15 2.78
C ILE A 162 -0.13 7.14 1.62
N ILE A 163 -1.26 7.78 1.35
CA ILE A 163 -1.48 8.76 0.28
C ILE A 163 -1.91 10.14 0.81
N GLY A 164 -1.89 10.31 2.11
CA GLY A 164 -2.27 11.56 2.75
C GLY A 164 -2.40 11.44 4.26
N TRP A 165 -2.89 12.50 4.87
CA TRP A 165 -3.16 12.55 6.31
C TRP A 165 -4.18 13.62 6.65
N ASP A 166 -4.83 13.45 7.80
CA ASP A 166 -5.68 14.44 8.45
C ASP A 166 -5.36 14.48 9.94
N ASP A 167 -4.71 15.56 10.38
CA ASP A 167 -4.31 15.73 11.78
C ASP A 167 -5.50 15.99 12.71
N ASN A 168 -6.66 16.35 12.15
CA ASN A 168 -7.89 16.61 12.87
C ASN A 168 -8.92 15.47 12.73
N TYR A 169 -8.52 14.33 12.19
CA TYR A 169 -9.43 13.20 12.06
C TYR A 169 -9.85 12.71 13.44
N PRO A 170 -11.17 12.76 13.77
CA PRO A 170 -11.64 12.58 15.15
C PRO A 170 -11.32 11.19 15.70
N LYS A 171 -10.75 11.12 16.88
CA LYS A 171 -10.44 9.86 17.56
C LYS A 171 -11.67 9.00 17.85
N GLU A 172 -12.82 9.62 18.02
CA GLU A 172 -14.12 8.96 18.24
C GLU A 172 -14.57 8.11 17.04
N ASN A 173 -14.00 8.34 15.86
CA ASN A 173 -14.26 7.55 14.68
C ASN A 173 -13.63 6.14 14.76
N PHE A 174 -12.61 5.97 15.58
CA PHE A 174 -11.97 4.67 15.80
C PHE A 174 -12.70 3.86 16.86
N ARG A 175 -12.61 2.54 16.76
CA ARG A 175 -13.14 1.63 17.79
C ARG A 175 -12.18 1.42 18.95
N ALA A 176 -10.92 1.80 18.79
CA ALA A 176 -9.91 1.80 19.85
C ALA A 176 -10.06 3.03 20.75
N ASP A 177 -9.80 2.86 22.04
CA ASP A 177 -9.65 3.97 22.97
C ASP A 177 -8.24 4.55 22.81
N ILE A 178 -8.14 5.72 22.20
CA ILE A 178 -6.89 6.40 21.86
C ILE A 178 -6.88 7.84 22.36
N GLU A 179 -5.68 8.40 22.54
CA GLU A 179 -5.50 9.65 23.26
C GLU A 179 -5.91 10.90 22.47
N SER A 180 -5.59 10.97 21.17
CA SER A 180 -5.84 12.17 20.38
C SER A 180 -6.25 11.88 18.93
N ASP A 181 -6.71 12.92 18.26
CA ASP A 181 -7.08 12.93 16.86
C ASP A 181 -5.87 12.66 15.94
N GLY A 182 -6.18 12.36 14.70
CA GLY A 182 -5.22 12.23 13.61
C GLY A 182 -5.15 10.85 12.99
N ALA A 183 -5.07 10.85 11.67
CA ALA A 183 -5.00 9.65 10.86
C ALA A 183 -4.14 9.82 9.62
N PHE A 184 -3.54 8.74 9.16
CA PHE A 184 -3.10 8.60 7.78
C PHE A 184 -4.28 8.21 6.89
N ILE A 185 -4.29 8.72 5.67
CA ILE A 185 -5.20 8.33 4.59
C ILE A 185 -4.47 7.27 3.78
N CYS A 186 -5.04 6.08 3.72
CA CYS A 186 -4.40 4.92 3.10
C CYS A 186 -5.21 4.38 1.93
N GLN A 187 -4.53 4.01 0.85
CA GLN A 187 -5.09 3.25 -0.26
C GLN A 187 -4.83 1.76 -0.04
N ASN A 188 -5.90 0.97 -0.11
CA ASN A 188 -5.85 -0.48 0.04
C ASN A 188 -5.91 -1.18 -1.34
N SER A 189 -5.69 -2.50 -1.36
CA SER A 189 -5.73 -3.36 -2.54
C SER A 189 -6.88 -4.38 -2.49
N TRP A 190 -8.01 -4.02 -1.89
CA TRP A 190 -9.21 -4.87 -1.79
C TRP A 190 -10.36 -4.40 -2.68
N GLY A 191 -10.04 -3.58 -3.69
CA GLY A 191 -11.01 -3.03 -4.63
C GLY A 191 -11.80 -1.85 -4.05
N THR A 192 -12.59 -1.24 -4.92
CA THR A 192 -13.34 -0.01 -4.62
C THR A 192 -14.55 -0.20 -3.71
N LYS A 193 -14.93 -1.44 -3.40
CA LYS A 193 -16.03 -1.74 -2.46
C LYS A 193 -15.60 -1.67 -1.00
N PHE A 194 -14.30 -1.69 -0.72
CA PHE A 194 -13.76 -1.50 0.61
C PHE A 194 -13.60 -0.01 0.90
N GLY A 195 -13.94 0.40 2.10
CA GLY A 195 -13.78 1.79 2.54
C GLY A 195 -14.53 2.81 1.68
N ASP A 196 -13.95 3.98 1.53
CA ASP A 196 -14.42 4.99 0.56
C ASP A 196 -13.66 4.80 -0.75
N ASN A 197 -14.24 4.04 -1.69
CA ASN A 197 -13.62 3.72 -2.98
C ASN A 197 -12.20 3.13 -2.86
N GLY A 198 -11.96 2.27 -1.88
CA GLY A 198 -10.65 1.65 -1.62
C GLY A 198 -9.75 2.43 -0.68
N ILE A 199 -10.22 3.58 -0.20
CA ILE A 199 -9.51 4.46 0.73
C ILE A 199 -10.07 4.32 2.13
N PHE A 200 -9.21 4.40 3.15
CA PHE A 200 -9.59 4.34 4.55
C PHE A 200 -8.61 5.11 5.43
N TYR A 201 -8.98 5.33 6.68
CA TYR A 201 -8.22 6.12 7.65
C TYR A 201 -7.60 5.20 8.69
N VAL A 202 -6.31 5.36 8.93
CA VAL A 202 -5.58 4.61 9.96
C VAL A 202 -5.03 5.56 11.00
N SER A 203 -5.42 5.34 12.26
CA SER A 203 -4.96 6.18 13.38
C SER A 203 -3.45 6.22 13.48
N TYR A 204 -2.87 7.35 13.85
CA TYR A 204 -1.45 7.45 14.23
C TYR A 204 -1.10 6.54 15.43
N TYR A 205 -2.08 6.15 16.24
CA TYR A 205 -1.94 5.23 17.38
C TYR A 205 -2.01 3.75 17.00
N ASP A 206 -2.32 3.41 15.74
CA ASP A 206 -2.21 2.03 15.29
C ASP A 206 -0.80 1.50 15.54
N SER A 207 -0.68 0.28 16.09
CA SER A 207 0.61 -0.25 16.53
C SER A 207 1.60 -0.49 15.38
N ASN A 208 1.11 -0.72 14.17
CA ASN A 208 1.93 -1.12 13.03
C ASN A 208 2.10 -0.03 11.96
N ILE A 209 1.10 0.85 11.77
CA ILE A 209 1.21 1.94 10.77
C ILE A 209 2.50 2.74 11.00
N GLY A 210 3.24 2.99 9.94
CA GLY A 210 4.49 3.74 10.04
C GLY A 210 5.68 2.98 10.65
N MET A 211 5.56 1.67 10.90
CA MET A 211 6.68 0.85 11.40
C MET A 211 7.66 0.46 10.28
N HIS A 212 7.14 0.09 9.13
CA HIS A 212 7.89 -0.28 7.94
C HIS A 212 7.47 0.62 6.80
N ASN A 213 8.34 1.53 6.39
CA ASN A 213 7.99 2.59 5.46
C ASN A 213 8.95 2.60 4.28
N ILE A 214 8.42 2.45 3.07
CA ILE A 214 9.21 2.40 1.83
C ILE A 214 8.70 3.48 0.88
N VAL A 215 9.63 4.24 0.32
CA VAL A 215 9.42 5.25 -0.73
C VAL A 215 10.15 4.79 -1.99
N TYR A 216 9.45 4.81 -3.12
CA TYR A 216 9.94 4.36 -4.42
C TYR A 216 10.15 5.52 -5.38
#